data_60496326fcc969c54d1bfc5b22695c6d
#
_entry.id   60496326fcc969c54d1bfc5b22695c6d
#
_cell.length_a   1.000
_cell.length_b   1.000
_cell.length_c   1.000
_cell.angle_alpha   90.00
_cell.angle_beta   90.00
_cell.angle_gamma   90.00
#
_symmetry.space_group_name_H-M   'P 1'
#
loop_
_entity.id
_entity.type
_entity.pdbx_description
1 polymer ?
#
loop_
_entity_poly.entity_id
_entity_poly.type
_entity_poly.pdbx_seq_one_letter_code
_entity_poly.pdbx_strand_id
1 'polypeptide(L)'
;QANGEVVAVTGDGTNDAPALSKAQVGLSMGDGTSRAKEASDITIIDNSFASINKAIMWGRSLYLNIRRFIIFQMTINLCACLIVLAGAFMGLESPLTVTQMLWVNLIMDTFAAMALSSLPPDRSVLRDKPRNPNSHIIDRRMIGSIVGGGMTFFFILVALWQFLWHKDVTSVADMLTVDSLRVFVFDIFSPAKATNQLTSYEMGIFFSIFVLLQFWNLFNAKYFRTNRSLILDVVDLFRAPHMVKESYNNMYLAILAVILGGQIAIVTFAGQFFSVAPLAFADWLWICLITMPVLLIPDVCRFIKRVK
;
A
#
# COMPACT_ATOMS: atom_id res chain seq x y z
N GLN A 1 14.04 -15.28 -29.61
CA GLN A 1 14.85 -14.22 -29.02
C GLN A 1 15.16 -13.11 -30.05
N ALA A 2 15.55 -13.45 -31.27
CA ALA A 2 15.83 -12.45 -32.29
C ALA A 2 14.66 -11.52 -32.62
N ASN A 3 13.43 -11.97 -32.42
CA ASN A 3 12.19 -11.20 -32.61
C ASN A 3 11.78 -10.41 -31.34
N GLY A 4 12.63 -10.35 -30.31
CA GLY A 4 12.32 -9.67 -29.04
C GLY A 4 11.41 -10.46 -28.09
N GLU A 5 11.15 -11.74 -28.38
CA GLU A 5 10.34 -12.60 -27.52
C GLU A 5 11.16 -13.14 -26.34
N VAL A 6 10.53 -13.28 -25.18
CA VAL A 6 11.09 -13.95 -24.01
C VAL A 6 10.85 -15.46 -24.16
N VAL A 7 11.93 -16.22 -24.19
CA VAL A 7 11.91 -17.66 -24.45
C VAL A 7 12.24 -18.42 -23.19
N ALA A 8 11.37 -19.36 -22.79
CA ALA A 8 11.66 -20.38 -21.82
C ALA A 8 11.88 -21.73 -22.53
N VAL A 9 12.88 -22.48 -22.08
CA VAL A 9 13.22 -23.80 -22.65
C VAL A 9 13.18 -24.83 -21.54
N THR A 10 12.58 -25.98 -21.81
CA THR A 10 12.62 -27.15 -20.92
C THR A 10 13.51 -28.22 -21.51
N GLY A 11 14.30 -28.88 -20.68
CA GLY A 11 15.18 -29.97 -21.07
C GLY A 11 15.59 -30.84 -19.88
N ASP A 12 15.99 -32.10 -20.15
CA ASP A 12 16.40 -33.08 -19.15
C ASP A 12 17.76 -33.72 -19.49
N GLY A 13 18.19 -33.61 -20.74
CA GLY A 13 19.40 -34.25 -21.25
C GLY A 13 20.63 -33.32 -21.25
N THR A 14 21.81 -33.93 -21.37
CA THR A 14 23.07 -33.22 -21.53
C THR A 14 23.09 -32.40 -22.83
N ASN A 15 22.39 -32.86 -23.86
CA ASN A 15 22.26 -32.19 -25.15
C ASN A 15 21.44 -30.91 -25.07
N ASP A 16 20.59 -30.77 -24.06
CA ASP A 16 19.71 -29.59 -23.86
C ASP A 16 20.45 -28.44 -23.15
N ALA A 17 21.58 -28.73 -22.48
CA ALA A 17 22.31 -27.75 -21.69
C ALA A 17 22.65 -26.45 -22.45
N PRO A 18 23.08 -26.46 -23.71
CA PRO A 18 23.32 -25.22 -24.47
C PRO A 18 22.05 -24.41 -24.71
N ALA A 19 20.91 -25.06 -24.95
CA ALA A 19 19.62 -24.40 -25.14
C ALA A 19 19.07 -23.82 -23.83
N LEU A 20 19.20 -24.56 -22.73
CA LEU A 20 18.83 -24.14 -21.37
C LEU A 20 19.60 -22.88 -20.97
N SER A 21 20.93 -22.89 -21.15
CA SER A 21 21.79 -21.76 -20.81
C SER A 21 21.59 -20.54 -21.71
N LYS A 22 21.13 -20.72 -22.96
CA LYS A 22 20.89 -19.60 -23.92
C LYS A 22 19.49 -19.01 -23.79
N ALA A 23 18.54 -19.71 -23.21
CA ALA A 23 17.19 -19.20 -22.97
C ALA A 23 17.22 -18.08 -21.94
N GLN A 24 16.19 -17.19 -21.91
CA GLN A 24 16.00 -16.26 -20.81
C GLN A 24 15.55 -16.98 -19.53
N VAL A 25 14.92 -18.14 -19.65
CA VAL A 25 14.56 -19.02 -18.52
C VAL A 25 14.81 -20.46 -18.96
N GLY A 26 15.84 -21.10 -18.42
CA GLY A 26 16.10 -22.52 -18.58
C GLY A 26 15.42 -23.33 -17.48
N LEU A 27 14.65 -24.35 -17.84
CA LEU A 27 13.91 -25.21 -16.93
C LEU A 27 14.39 -26.65 -17.08
N SER A 28 15.04 -27.24 -16.07
CA SER A 28 15.40 -28.65 -16.08
C SER A 28 14.36 -29.49 -15.33
N MET A 29 14.25 -30.76 -15.72
CA MET A 29 13.43 -31.74 -15.00
C MET A 29 14.18 -32.29 -13.79
N GLY A 30 13.45 -32.72 -12.76
CA GLY A 30 14.01 -33.29 -11.53
C GLY A 30 14.84 -34.55 -11.76
N ASP A 31 14.42 -35.38 -12.73
CA ASP A 31 15.15 -36.57 -13.15
C ASP A 31 16.23 -36.31 -14.22
N GLY A 32 16.35 -35.04 -14.63
CA GLY A 32 17.34 -34.65 -15.64
C GLY A 32 18.77 -34.82 -15.17
N THR A 33 19.70 -34.83 -16.13
CA THR A 33 21.15 -34.97 -15.89
C THR A 33 21.68 -33.78 -15.08
N SER A 34 22.77 -34.00 -14.34
CA SER A 34 23.45 -32.93 -13.57
C SER A 34 23.81 -31.75 -14.49
N ARG A 35 24.23 -32.05 -15.73
CA ARG A 35 24.59 -31.01 -16.71
C ARG A 35 23.41 -30.13 -17.13
N ALA A 36 22.22 -30.72 -17.30
CA ALA A 36 20.99 -29.97 -17.60
C ALA A 36 20.59 -29.09 -16.40
N LYS A 37 20.69 -29.63 -15.17
CA LYS A 37 20.39 -28.88 -13.93
C LYS A 37 21.35 -27.70 -13.72
N GLU A 38 22.64 -27.89 -13.95
CA GLU A 38 23.64 -26.82 -13.85
C GLU A 38 23.44 -25.70 -14.88
N ALA A 39 22.92 -26.05 -16.08
CA ALA A 39 22.66 -25.13 -17.17
C ALA A 39 21.30 -24.41 -17.07
N SER A 40 20.44 -24.80 -16.14
CA SER A 40 19.08 -24.27 -15.98
C SER A 40 19.00 -23.25 -14.83
N ASP A 41 18.04 -22.33 -14.93
CA ASP A 41 17.73 -21.37 -13.86
C ASP A 41 16.80 -21.99 -12.79
N ILE A 42 15.93 -22.94 -13.19
CA ILE A 42 14.94 -23.58 -12.33
C ILE A 42 14.91 -25.09 -12.60
N THR A 43 14.87 -25.89 -11.52
CA THR A 43 14.66 -27.34 -11.61
C THR A 43 13.27 -27.72 -11.16
N ILE A 44 12.52 -28.44 -12.00
CA ILE A 44 11.14 -28.91 -11.75
C ILE A 44 11.23 -30.28 -11.09
N ILE A 45 11.18 -30.33 -9.76
CA ILE A 45 11.44 -31.52 -8.95
C ILE A 45 10.43 -32.67 -9.23
N ASP A 46 9.16 -32.33 -9.48
CA ASP A 46 8.06 -33.27 -9.69
C ASP A 46 7.87 -33.68 -11.17
N ASN A 47 8.74 -33.22 -12.06
CA ASN A 47 8.70 -33.47 -13.52
C ASN A 47 7.37 -33.10 -14.18
N SER A 48 6.59 -32.19 -13.57
CA SER A 48 5.23 -31.87 -14.00
C SER A 48 5.14 -30.53 -14.74
N PHE A 49 4.57 -30.52 -15.94
CA PHE A 49 4.23 -29.29 -16.65
C PHE A 49 3.26 -28.40 -15.86
N ALA A 50 2.41 -28.98 -15.00
CA ALA A 50 1.54 -28.21 -14.13
C ALA A 50 2.34 -27.32 -13.15
N SER A 51 3.51 -27.79 -12.71
CA SER A 51 4.41 -27.03 -11.84
C SER A 51 5.10 -25.88 -12.57
N ILE A 52 5.40 -26.01 -13.86
CA ILE A 52 5.87 -24.91 -14.71
C ILE A 52 4.81 -23.79 -14.75
N ASN A 53 3.55 -24.16 -14.98
CA ASN A 53 2.46 -23.18 -15.00
C ASN A 53 2.27 -22.48 -13.63
N LYS A 54 2.41 -23.24 -12.53
CA LYS A 54 2.43 -22.66 -11.18
C LYS A 54 3.61 -21.71 -10.97
N ALA A 55 4.82 -22.09 -11.43
CA ALA A 55 6.00 -21.23 -11.33
C ALA A 55 5.82 -19.89 -12.08
N ILE A 56 5.26 -19.93 -13.30
CA ILE A 56 4.91 -18.73 -14.06
C ILE A 56 3.90 -17.87 -13.30
N MET A 57 2.86 -18.50 -12.75
CA MET A 57 1.84 -17.79 -11.96
C MET A 57 2.45 -17.11 -10.74
N TRP A 58 3.30 -17.80 -9.99
CA TRP A 58 3.98 -17.25 -8.82
C TRP A 58 4.93 -16.12 -9.18
N GLY A 59 5.75 -16.27 -10.21
CA GLY A 59 6.68 -15.24 -10.66
C GLY A 59 5.97 -13.96 -11.10
N ARG A 60 4.89 -14.09 -11.88
CA ARG A 60 4.07 -12.94 -12.30
C ARG A 60 3.33 -12.28 -11.12
N SER A 61 2.84 -13.08 -10.17
CA SER A 61 2.18 -12.57 -8.96
C SER A 61 3.16 -11.84 -8.05
N LEU A 62 4.37 -12.38 -7.87
CA LEU A 62 5.43 -11.71 -7.11
C LEU A 62 5.76 -10.35 -7.72
N TYR A 63 5.93 -10.28 -9.03
CA TYR A 63 6.16 -9.02 -9.74
C TYR A 63 5.00 -8.01 -9.53
N LEU A 64 3.76 -8.47 -9.55
CA LEU A 64 2.59 -7.64 -9.27
C LEU A 64 2.61 -7.13 -7.82
N ASN A 65 2.99 -7.97 -6.85
CA ASN A 65 3.08 -7.59 -5.44
C ASN A 65 4.20 -6.55 -5.21
N ILE A 66 5.35 -6.68 -5.89
CA ILE A 66 6.41 -5.64 -5.88
C ILE A 66 5.85 -4.31 -6.40
N ARG A 67 5.09 -4.30 -7.49
CA ARG A 67 4.49 -3.08 -8.03
C ARG A 67 3.46 -2.46 -7.07
N ARG A 68 2.66 -3.28 -6.39
CA ARG A 68 1.72 -2.84 -5.34
C ARG A 68 2.44 -2.15 -4.20
N PHE A 69 3.56 -2.74 -3.76
CA PHE A 69 4.40 -2.13 -2.71
C PHE A 69 5.00 -0.80 -3.18
N ILE A 70 5.55 -0.72 -4.40
CA ILE A 70 6.10 0.52 -4.93
C ILE A 70 5.04 1.64 -4.99
N ILE A 71 3.81 1.33 -5.44
CA ILE A 71 2.72 2.32 -5.44
C ILE A 71 2.42 2.79 -4.02
N PHE A 72 2.27 1.86 -3.08
CA PHE A 72 2.02 2.17 -1.68
C PHE A 72 3.10 3.10 -1.13
N GLN A 73 4.36 2.70 -1.21
CA GLN A 73 5.52 3.41 -0.69
C GLN A 73 5.70 4.80 -1.30
N MET A 74 5.65 4.90 -2.64
CA MET A 74 5.86 6.16 -3.33
C MET A 74 4.73 7.16 -3.08
N THR A 75 3.49 6.70 -2.90
CA THR A 75 2.35 7.56 -2.55
C THR A 75 2.56 8.22 -1.19
N ILE A 76 3.02 7.44 -0.21
CA ILE A 76 3.29 7.92 1.15
C ILE A 76 4.45 8.91 1.17
N ASN A 77 5.57 8.53 0.54
CA ASN A 77 6.76 9.37 0.50
C ASN A 77 6.51 10.70 -0.21
N LEU A 78 5.74 10.68 -1.30
CA LEU A 78 5.34 11.90 -1.99
C LEU A 78 4.53 12.83 -1.07
N CYS A 79 3.53 12.29 -0.38
CA CYS A 79 2.72 13.05 0.57
C CYS A 79 3.58 13.61 1.70
N ALA A 80 4.42 12.79 2.33
CA ALA A 80 5.27 13.20 3.44
C ALA A 80 6.27 14.31 3.03
N CYS A 81 6.93 14.16 1.88
CA CYS A 81 7.82 15.18 1.35
C CYS A 81 7.08 16.52 1.10
N LEU A 82 5.88 16.45 0.53
CA LEU A 82 5.09 17.65 0.25
C LEU A 82 4.63 18.35 1.54
N ILE A 83 4.27 17.60 2.60
CA ILE A 83 3.88 18.18 3.89
C ILE A 83 5.07 18.89 4.54
N VAL A 84 6.25 18.26 4.58
CA VAL A 84 7.46 18.88 5.13
C VAL A 84 7.85 20.11 4.33
N LEU A 85 7.78 20.03 3.01
CA LEU A 85 8.08 21.13 2.10
C LEU A 85 7.10 22.31 2.31
N ALA A 86 5.80 22.03 2.43
CA ALA A 86 4.77 23.03 2.71
C ALA A 86 5.07 23.76 4.04
N GLY A 87 5.43 23.03 5.09
CA GLY A 87 5.83 23.61 6.38
C GLY A 87 7.01 24.58 6.24
N ALA A 88 8.04 24.15 5.53
CA ALA A 88 9.22 24.95 5.30
C ALA A 88 8.91 26.26 4.53
N PHE A 89 8.07 26.21 3.51
CA PHE A 89 7.65 27.39 2.75
C PHE A 89 6.75 28.33 3.55
N MET A 90 5.92 27.79 4.44
CA MET A 90 5.04 28.58 5.29
C MET A 90 5.78 29.17 6.52
N GLY A 91 7.04 28.79 6.75
CA GLY A 91 7.80 29.19 7.93
C GLY A 91 7.27 28.58 9.22
N LEU A 92 6.58 27.44 9.13
CA LEU A 92 5.94 26.73 10.22
C LEU A 92 6.75 25.49 10.61
N GLU A 93 6.67 25.11 11.89
CA GLU A 93 7.19 23.81 12.31
C GLU A 93 6.42 22.67 11.63
N SER A 94 7.14 21.63 11.22
CA SER A 94 6.52 20.47 10.59
C SER A 94 5.51 19.83 11.55
N PRO A 95 4.28 19.53 11.09
CA PRO A 95 3.27 18.86 11.93
C PRO A 95 3.61 17.39 12.19
N LEU A 96 4.68 16.86 11.57
CA LEU A 96 5.22 15.51 11.77
C LEU A 96 6.63 15.61 12.33
N THR A 97 6.87 14.95 13.44
CA THR A 97 8.20 14.86 14.05
C THR A 97 9.06 13.81 13.34
N VAL A 98 10.39 13.91 13.52
CA VAL A 98 11.34 12.93 12.94
C VAL A 98 11.05 11.51 13.43
N THR A 99 10.70 11.35 14.71
CA THR A 99 10.35 10.04 15.29
C THR A 99 9.09 9.45 14.69
N GLN A 100 8.07 10.26 14.41
CA GLN A 100 6.85 9.85 13.72
C GLN A 100 7.15 9.41 12.28
N MET A 101 7.99 10.16 11.58
CA MET A 101 8.42 9.82 10.21
C MET A 101 9.24 8.52 10.18
N LEU A 102 10.12 8.30 11.17
CA LEU A 102 10.87 7.04 11.30
C LEU A 102 9.95 5.85 11.56
N TRP A 103 8.95 6.01 12.43
CA TRP A 103 7.96 4.95 12.65
C TRP A 103 7.28 4.54 11.35
N VAL A 104 6.80 5.50 10.59
CA VAL A 104 6.11 5.23 9.34
C VAL A 104 7.04 4.62 8.30
N ASN A 105 8.16 5.28 8.00
CA ASN A 105 9.02 4.89 6.89
C ASN A 105 9.89 3.66 7.18
N LEU A 106 10.17 3.33 8.43
CA LEU A 106 11.01 2.18 8.75
C LEU A 106 10.16 0.98 9.19
N ILE A 107 9.28 1.17 10.14
CA ILE A 107 8.56 0.07 10.78
C ILE A 107 7.28 -0.26 10.00
N MET A 108 6.40 0.72 9.79
CA MET A 108 5.13 0.49 9.09
C MET A 108 5.36 0.04 7.64
N ASP A 109 6.31 0.62 6.92
CA ASP A 109 6.63 0.25 5.55
C ASP A 109 7.19 -1.17 5.45
N THR A 110 8.01 -1.60 6.42
CA THR A 110 8.49 -2.98 6.49
C THR A 110 7.33 -3.97 6.65
N PHE A 111 6.41 -3.69 7.58
CA PHE A 111 5.22 -4.51 7.74
C PHE A 111 4.31 -4.47 6.51
N ALA A 112 4.15 -3.33 5.87
CA ALA A 112 3.37 -3.21 4.63
C ALA A 112 3.99 -4.02 3.48
N ALA A 113 5.32 -4.01 3.35
CA ALA A 113 6.03 -4.85 2.39
C ALA A 113 5.78 -6.35 2.65
N MET A 114 5.87 -6.78 3.92
CA MET A 114 5.56 -8.16 4.32
C MET A 114 4.11 -8.52 4.02
N ALA A 115 3.16 -7.63 4.32
CA ALA A 115 1.74 -7.84 4.03
C ALA A 115 1.49 -8.03 2.53
N LEU A 116 2.01 -7.15 1.68
CA LEU A 116 1.80 -7.22 0.24
C LEU A 116 2.56 -8.39 -0.41
N SER A 117 3.74 -8.77 0.12
CA SER A 117 4.49 -9.91 -0.38
C SER A 117 3.82 -11.25 -0.02
N SER A 118 3.10 -11.32 1.08
CA SER A 118 2.39 -12.52 1.54
C SER A 118 1.10 -12.82 0.76
N LEU A 119 0.65 -11.91 -0.11
CA LEU A 119 -0.57 -12.12 -0.88
C LEU A 119 -0.46 -13.37 -1.78
N PRO A 120 -1.51 -14.20 -1.82
CA PRO A 120 -1.52 -15.40 -2.62
C PRO A 120 -1.43 -15.08 -4.12
N PRO A 121 -0.97 -16.04 -4.94
CA PRO A 121 -0.86 -15.84 -6.37
C PRO A 121 -2.23 -15.70 -7.01
N ASP A 122 -2.36 -14.75 -7.94
CA ASP A 122 -3.59 -14.50 -8.67
C ASP A 122 -3.56 -15.23 -10.02
N ARG A 123 -4.53 -16.11 -10.27
CA ARG A 123 -4.66 -16.83 -11.55
C ARG A 123 -4.89 -15.89 -12.75
N SER A 124 -5.40 -14.68 -12.52
CA SER A 124 -5.63 -13.71 -13.60
C SER A 124 -4.34 -13.30 -14.30
N VAL A 125 -3.20 -13.34 -13.61
CA VAL A 125 -1.88 -12.99 -14.19
C VAL A 125 -1.43 -13.91 -15.34
N LEU A 126 -1.98 -15.13 -15.41
CA LEU A 126 -1.69 -16.07 -16.50
C LEU A 126 -2.25 -15.59 -17.86
N ARG A 127 -3.29 -14.75 -17.83
CA ARG A 127 -3.91 -14.16 -19.04
C ARG A 127 -3.18 -12.92 -19.52
N ASP A 128 -2.28 -12.36 -18.73
CA ASP A 128 -1.49 -11.20 -19.12
C ASP A 128 -0.50 -11.56 -20.23
N LYS A 129 -0.33 -10.64 -21.17
CA LYS A 129 0.69 -10.78 -22.21
C LYS A 129 2.09 -10.79 -21.59
N PRO A 130 3.05 -11.48 -22.19
CA PRO A 130 4.45 -11.40 -21.79
C PRO A 130 4.92 -9.95 -21.74
N ARG A 131 5.73 -9.64 -20.74
CA ARG A 131 6.25 -8.30 -20.55
C ARG A 131 7.49 -8.08 -21.41
N ASN A 132 7.63 -6.88 -21.98
CA ASN A 132 8.89 -6.49 -22.60
C ASN A 132 10.00 -6.38 -21.53
N PRO A 133 11.13 -7.08 -21.66
CA PRO A 133 12.24 -7.04 -20.71
C PRO A 133 12.78 -5.64 -20.45
N ASN A 134 12.76 -4.77 -21.45
CA ASN A 134 13.26 -3.39 -21.38
C ASN A 134 12.23 -2.39 -20.80
N SER A 135 11.04 -2.85 -20.42
CA SER A 135 10.02 -1.95 -19.85
C SER A 135 10.33 -1.57 -18.41
N HIS A 136 10.17 -0.29 -18.06
CA HIS A 136 10.31 0.18 -16.68
C HIS A 136 9.30 -0.47 -15.74
N ILE A 137 9.67 -0.64 -14.46
CA ILE A 137 8.78 -1.17 -13.42
C ILE A 137 7.60 -0.23 -13.20
N ILE A 138 7.88 1.07 -13.19
CA ILE A 138 6.89 2.12 -12.99
C ILE A 138 6.32 2.51 -14.36
N ASP A 139 5.06 2.21 -14.60
CA ASP A 139 4.32 2.61 -15.78
C ASP A 139 3.49 3.89 -15.55
N ARG A 140 2.95 4.47 -16.62
CA ARG A 140 2.13 5.70 -16.55
C ARG A 140 0.91 5.56 -15.64
N ARG A 141 0.34 4.36 -15.50
CA ARG A 141 -0.80 4.11 -14.60
C ARG A 141 -0.36 4.14 -13.14
N MET A 142 0.83 3.60 -12.84
CA MET A 142 1.42 3.70 -11.51
C MET A 142 1.71 5.14 -11.13
N ILE A 143 2.33 5.91 -12.03
CA ILE A 143 2.59 7.34 -11.82
C ILE A 143 1.28 8.07 -11.52
N GLY A 144 0.24 7.85 -12.32
CA GLY A 144 -1.07 8.45 -12.07
C GLY A 144 -1.66 8.08 -10.72
N SER A 145 -1.51 6.82 -10.28
CA SER A 145 -1.97 6.37 -8.95
C SER A 145 -1.14 6.98 -7.82
N ILE A 146 0.18 7.05 -7.96
CA ILE A 146 1.10 7.62 -6.97
C ILE A 146 0.84 9.13 -6.80
N VAL A 147 0.83 9.85 -7.91
CA VAL A 147 0.63 11.32 -7.87
C VAL A 147 -0.80 11.64 -7.42
N GLY A 148 -1.81 10.97 -7.98
CA GLY A 148 -3.19 11.19 -7.58
C GLY A 148 -3.44 10.88 -6.10
N GLY A 149 -2.96 9.72 -5.61
CA GLY A 149 -3.07 9.34 -4.20
C GLY A 149 -2.28 10.28 -3.28
N GLY A 150 -1.00 10.54 -3.62
CA GLY A 150 -0.13 11.42 -2.83
C GLY A 150 -0.66 12.84 -2.72
N MET A 151 -1.15 13.42 -3.81
CA MET A 151 -1.79 14.74 -3.81
C MET A 151 -3.09 14.76 -3.02
N THR A 152 -3.91 13.71 -3.13
CA THR A 152 -5.14 13.61 -2.33
C THR A 152 -4.82 13.60 -0.84
N PHE A 153 -3.86 12.80 -0.40
CA PHE A 153 -3.44 12.77 1.00
C PHE A 153 -2.84 14.08 1.46
N PHE A 154 -2.02 14.69 0.60
CA PHE A 154 -1.43 15.99 0.87
C PHE A 154 -2.52 17.06 1.11
N PHE A 155 -3.52 17.16 0.25
CA PHE A 155 -4.59 18.15 0.42
C PHE A 155 -5.45 17.86 1.66
N ILE A 156 -5.75 16.60 1.96
CA ILE A 156 -6.46 16.23 3.19
C ILE A 156 -5.67 16.67 4.42
N LEU A 157 -4.37 16.42 4.45
CA LEU A 157 -3.51 16.74 5.59
C LEU A 157 -3.23 18.23 5.72
N VAL A 158 -3.06 18.94 4.61
CA VAL A 158 -2.93 20.41 4.65
C VAL A 158 -4.22 21.06 5.15
N ALA A 159 -5.38 20.57 4.69
CA ALA A 159 -6.67 21.03 5.15
C ALA A 159 -6.85 20.78 6.66
N LEU A 160 -6.49 19.58 7.13
CA LEU A 160 -6.48 19.26 8.56
C LEU A 160 -5.52 20.16 9.34
N TRP A 161 -4.31 20.34 8.84
CA TRP A 161 -3.29 21.18 9.48
C TRP A 161 -3.78 22.62 9.60
N GLN A 162 -4.32 23.18 8.52
CA GLN A 162 -4.90 24.53 8.50
C GLN A 162 -6.05 24.65 9.50
N PHE A 163 -6.90 23.65 9.61
CA PHE A 163 -7.99 23.61 10.59
C PHE A 163 -7.46 23.63 12.04
N LEU A 164 -6.52 22.72 12.38
CA LEU A 164 -5.90 22.64 13.70
C LEU A 164 -5.11 23.91 14.07
N TRP A 165 -4.67 24.67 13.07
CA TRP A 165 -3.97 25.94 13.26
C TRP A 165 -4.90 27.07 13.69
N HIS A 166 -6.18 27.02 13.34
CA HIS A 166 -7.15 28.07 13.62
C HIS A 166 -8.07 27.77 14.81
N LYS A 167 -8.26 26.50 15.15
CA LYS A 167 -9.17 26.08 16.20
C LYS A 167 -8.49 25.11 17.18
N ASP A 168 -8.63 25.38 18.49
CA ASP A 168 -8.26 24.42 19.51
C ASP A 168 -9.24 23.26 19.53
N VAL A 169 -8.72 22.02 19.48
CA VAL A 169 -9.49 20.80 19.40
C VAL A 169 -9.30 19.99 20.68
N THR A 170 -10.37 19.79 21.40
CA THR A 170 -10.40 18.97 22.62
C THR A 170 -10.92 17.54 22.38
N SER A 171 -11.68 17.35 21.29
CA SER A 171 -12.17 16.05 20.84
C SER A 171 -12.27 16.03 19.32
N VAL A 172 -12.04 14.88 18.69
CA VAL A 172 -12.21 14.72 17.22
C VAL A 172 -13.68 14.97 16.81
N ALA A 173 -14.65 14.70 17.67
CA ALA A 173 -16.05 15.01 17.44
C ALA A 173 -16.30 16.53 17.23
N ASP A 174 -15.54 17.39 17.87
CA ASP A 174 -15.65 18.84 17.74
C ASP A 174 -15.28 19.32 16.33
N MET A 175 -14.50 18.56 15.59
CA MET A 175 -14.14 18.86 14.20
C MET A 175 -15.33 18.73 13.24
N LEU A 176 -16.35 17.96 13.61
CA LEU A 176 -17.54 17.67 12.78
C LEU A 176 -18.71 18.60 13.11
N THR A 177 -18.55 19.58 13.98
CA THR A 177 -19.61 20.55 14.30
C THR A 177 -19.79 21.55 13.18
N VAL A 178 -20.97 22.18 13.10
CA VAL A 178 -21.29 23.20 12.09
C VAL A 178 -20.34 24.41 12.22
N ASP A 179 -19.98 24.80 13.44
CA ASP A 179 -19.02 25.87 13.70
C ASP A 179 -17.62 25.53 13.17
N SER A 180 -17.22 24.26 13.25
CA SER A 180 -15.94 23.78 12.71
C SER A 180 -15.93 23.81 11.18
N LEU A 181 -17.04 23.42 10.54
CA LEU A 181 -17.20 23.55 9.08
C LEU A 181 -17.13 25.01 8.62
N ARG A 182 -17.65 25.93 9.43
CA ARG A 182 -17.55 27.38 9.14
C ARG A 182 -16.10 27.86 9.20
N VAL A 183 -15.34 27.47 10.21
CA VAL A 183 -13.88 27.77 10.31
C VAL A 183 -13.15 27.22 9.09
N PHE A 184 -13.46 26.01 8.69
CA PHE A 184 -12.83 25.37 7.54
C PHE A 184 -13.10 26.09 6.20
N VAL A 185 -14.27 26.71 6.05
CA VAL A 185 -14.66 27.35 4.78
C VAL A 185 -14.33 28.83 4.75
N PHE A 186 -14.51 29.54 5.86
CA PHE A 186 -14.47 31.02 5.90
C PHE A 186 -13.25 31.60 6.63
N ASP A 187 -12.71 30.88 7.62
CA ASP A 187 -11.64 31.44 8.48
C ASP A 187 -10.23 30.97 8.08
N ILE A 188 -10.10 30.28 6.93
CA ILE A 188 -8.78 29.86 6.38
C ILE A 188 -7.79 31.03 6.23
N PHE A 189 -8.29 32.24 6.03
CA PHE A 189 -7.48 33.45 5.87
C PHE A 189 -7.44 34.33 7.13
N SER A 190 -8.03 33.88 8.24
CA SER A 190 -7.97 34.61 9.51
C SER A 190 -6.60 34.37 10.19
N PRO A 191 -6.20 35.26 11.11
CA PRO A 191 -4.94 35.07 11.84
C PRO A 191 -4.98 33.75 12.63
N ALA A 192 -3.85 33.05 12.58
CA ALA A 192 -3.66 31.80 13.32
C ALA A 192 -3.76 32.00 14.84
N LYS A 193 -3.88 30.92 15.59
CA LYS A 193 -3.83 30.92 17.06
C LYS A 193 -2.63 31.69 17.59
N ALA A 194 -2.80 32.36 18.71
CA ALA A 194 -1.73 33.17 19.34
C ALA A 194 -0.49 32.33 19.73
N THR A 195 -0.64 31.03 19.94
CA THR A 195 0.44 30.12 20.37
C THR A 195 1.34 29.62 19.24
N ASN A 196 0.94 29.74 17.97
CA ASN A 196 1.67 29.29 16.79
C ASN A 196 2.22 27.85 16.87
N GLN A 197 1.68 27.00 17.73
CA GLN A 197 2.09 25.60 17.91
C GLN A 197 0.88 24.69 18.08
N LEU A 198 0.99 23.47 17.55
CA LEU A 198 0.01 22.41 17.78
C LEU A 198 0.21 21.82 19.19
N THR A 199 -0.87 21.57 19.90
CA THR A 199 -0.83 20.84 21.16
C THR A 199 -0.43 19.38 20.92
N SER A 200 0.10 18.67 21.93
CA SER A 200 0.43 17.26 21.82
C SER A 200 -0.78 16.38 21.45
N TYR A 201 -2.00 16.81 21.83
CA TYR A 201 -3.24 16.14 21.44
C TYR A 201 -3.55 16.33 19.95
N GLU A 202 -3.43 17.55 19.44
CA GLU A 202 -3.62 17.87 18.02
C GLU A 202 -2.57 17.18 17.13
N MET A 203 -1.32 17.12 17.60
CA MET A 203 -0.27 16.31 16.94
C MET A 203 -0.62 14.82 16.94
N GLY A 204 -1.22 14.30 18.00
CA GLY A 204 -1.72 12.94 18.09
C GLY A 204 -2.82 12.66 17.06
N ILE A 205 -3.77 13.58 16.88
CA ILE A 205 -4.82 13.48 15.86
C ILE A 205 -4.19 13.50 14.46
N PHE A 206 -3.32 14.47 14.18
CA PHE A 206 -2.66 14.63 12.88
C PHE A 206 -1.87 13.36 12.49
N PHE A 207 -1.05 12.88 13.41
CA PHE A 207 -0.25 11.67 13.23
C PHE A 207 -1.12 10.43 13.02
N SER A 208 -2.19 10.26 13.80
CA SER A 208 -3.10 9.12 13.67
C SER A 208 -3.88 9.15 12.36
N ILE A 209 -4.34 10.31 11.91
CA ILE A 209 -4.98 10.47 10.59
C ILE A 209 -3.98 10.14 9.48
N PHE A 210 -2.74 10.64 9.55
CA PHE A 210 -1.69 10.34 8.58
C PHE A 210 -1.45 8.82 8.46
N VAL A 211 -1.33 8.11 9.58
CA VAL A 211 -1.12 6.65 9.58
C VAL A 211 -2.35 5.90 9.07
N LEU A 212 -3.57 6.32 9.44
CA LEU A 212 -4.78 5.66 8.96
C LEU A 212 -5.02 5.87 7.45
N LEU A 213 -4.69 7.04 6.89
CA LEU A 213 -4.71 7.24 5.44
C LEU A 213 -3.80 6.22 4.72
N GLN A 214 -2.63 5.95 5.28
CA GLN A 214 -1.70 4.94 4.76
C GLN A 214 -2.25 3.53 4.93
N PHE A 215 -2.84 3.24 6.08
CA PHE A 215 -3.49 1.96 6.34
C PHE A 215 -4.57 1.65 5.29
N TRP A 216 -5.42 2.62 4.97
CA TRP A 216 -6.41 2.47 3.90
C TRP A 216 -5.76 2.38 2.51
N ASN A 217 -4.66 3.09 2.29
CA ASN A 217 -3.90 3.01 1.04
C ASN A 217 -3.29 1.62 0.82
N LEU A 218 -2.96 0.89 1.87
CA LEU A 218 -2.49 -0.50 1.77
C LEU A 218 -3.54 -1.41 1.12
N PHE A 219 -4.82 -1.24 1.49
CA PHE A 219 -5.92 -1.93 0.82
C PHE A 219 -6.06 -1.49 -0.64
N ASN A 220 -5.97 -0.18 -0.92
CA ASN A 220 -6.02 0.32 -2.30
C ASN A 220 -4.90 -0.27 -3.17
N ALA A 221 -3.69 -0.40 -2.62
CA ALA A 221 -2.55 -1.02 -3.30
C ALA A 221 -2.79 -2.51 -3.57
N LYS A 222 -3.38 -3.25 -2.62
CA LYS A 222 -3.75 -4.67 -2.80
C LYS A 222 -4.60 -4.88 -4.05
N TYR A 223 -5.56 -4.00 -4.31
CA TYR A 223 -6.48 -4.12 -5.44
C TYR A 223 -5.96 -3.51 -6.75
N PHE A 224 -4.71 -3.03 -6.76
CA PHE A 224 -4.11 -2.52 -8.00
C PHE A 224 -4.01 -3.61 -9.05
N ARG A 225 -4.53 -3.33 -10.28
CA ARG A 225 -4.59 -4.25 -11.43
C ARG A 225 -5.33 -5.56 -11.15
N THR A 226 -6.26 -5.57 -10.21
CA THR A 226 -7.18 -6.69 -10.03
C THR A 226 -8.59 -6.27 -10.46
N ASN A 227 -9.37 -7.27 -10.87
CA ASN A 227 -10.80 -7.07 -11.12
C ASN A 227 -11.64 -7.25 -9.84
N ARG A 228 -11.01 -7.25 -8.67
CA ARG A 228 -11.66 -7.36 -7.36
C ARG A 228 -11.69 -6.01 -6.67
N SER A 229 -12.61 -5.86 -5.74
CA SER A 229 -12.76 -4.71 -4.87
C SER A 229 -13.07 -5.18 -3.45
N LEU A 230 -12.85 -4.33 -2.46
CA LEU A 230 -13.20 -4.65 -1.07
C LEU A 230 -14.71 -4.94 -0.94
N ILE A 231 -15.55 -4.15 -1.62
CA ILE A 231 -17.01 -4.34 -1.63
C ILE A 231 -17.36 -5.76 -2.09
N LEU A 232 -16.71 -6.25 -3.16
CA LEU A 232 -16.92 -7.61 -3.64
C LEU A 232 -16.43 -8.65 -2.65
N ASP A 233 -15.27 -8.44 -2.03
CA ASP A 233 -14.75 -9.35 -1.02
C ASP A 233 -15.67 -9.41 0.21
N VAL A 234 -16.26 -8.28 0.62
CA VAL A 234 -17.27 -8.26 1.69
C VAL A 234 -18.56 -9.00 1.28
N VAL A 235 -19.05 -8.79 0.06
CA VAL A 235 -20.21 -9.54 -0.46
C VAL A 235 -19.91 -11.03 -0.55
N ASP A 236 -18.71 -11.39 -1.05
CA ASP A 236 -18.27 -12.80 -1.16
C ASP A 236 -18.10 -13.44 0.23
N LEU A 237 -17.79 -12.68 1.28
CA LEU A 237 -17.70 -13.19 2.65
C LEU A 237 -19.02 -13.84 3.09
N PHE A 238 -20.16 -13.29 2.65
CA PHE A 238 -21.50 -13.83 2.97
C PHE A 238 -21.96 -14.88 1.97
N ARG A 239 -21.51 -14.83 0.70
CA ARG A 239 -21.96 -15.73 -0.37
C ARG A 239 -21.04 -16.92 -0.61
N ALA A 240 -19.74 -16.70 -0.54
CA ALA A 240 -18.71 -17.69 -0.86
C ALA A 240 -17.45 -17.46 0.01
N PRO A 241 -17.50 -17.72 1.33
CA PRO A 241 -16.43 -17.39 2.27
C PRO A 241 -15.09 -18.05 1.94
N HIS A 242 -15.09 -19.18 1.21
CA HIS A 242 -13.87 -19.82 0.73
C HIS A 242 -13.08 -18.97 -0.27
N MET A 243 -13.76 -18.18 -1.12
CA MET A 243 -13.10 -17.29 -2.10
C MET A 243 -12.41 -16.11 -1.42
N VAL A 244 -12.99 -15.61 -0.33
CA VAL A 244 -12.38 -14.55 0.48
C VAL A 244 -11.17 -15.09 1.23
N LYS A 245 -11.26 -16.31 1.76
CA LYS A 245 -10.15 -16.99 2.44
C LYS A 245 -8.95 -17.22 1.51
N GLU A 246 -9.19 -17.45 0.22
CA GLU A 246 -8.14 -17.48 -0.80
C GLU A 246 -7.56 -16.10 -1.13
N SER A 247 -8.33 -15.02 -0.97
CA SER A 247 -7.90 -13.63 -1.23
C SER A 247 -7.13 -12.98 -0.08
N TYR A 248 -7.39 -13.43 1.16
CA TYR A 248 -6.76 -12.94 2.37
C TYR A 248 -5.99 -14.06 3.07
N ASN A 249 -4.67 -13.93 3.10
CA ASN A 249 -3.83 -14.80 3.91
C ASN A 249 -3.91 -14.36 5.39
N ASN A 250 -3.87 -15.33 6.32
CA ASN A 250 -3.80 -15.06 7.75
C ASN A 250 -2.62 -14.12 8.11
N MET A 251 -1.50 -14.25 7.41
CA MET A 251 -0.33 -13.38 7.58
C MET A 251 -0.65 -11.92 7.23
N TYR A 252 -1.37 -11.67 6.12
CA TYR A 252 -1.80 -10.33 5.74
C TYR A 252 -2.66 -9.68 6.83
N LEU A 253 -3.66 -10.41 7.32
CA LEU A 253 -4.55 -9.93 8.39
C LEU A 253 -3.82 -9.70 9.71
N ALA A 254 -2.91 -10.61 10.08
CA ALA A 254 -2.09 -10.45 11.29
C ALA A 254 -1.21 -9.20 11.21
N ILE A 255 -0.60 -8.93 10.06
CA ILE A 255 0.24 -7.74 9.87
C ILE A 255 -0.62 -6.46 9.95
N LEU A 256 -1.81 -6.45 9.36
CA LEU A 256 -2.72 -5.32 9.49
C LEU A 256 -3.09 -5.03 10.95
N ALA A 257 -3.34 -6.09 11.72
CA ALA A 257 -3.61 -5.97 13.16
C ALA A 257 -2.39 -5.44 13.93
N VAL A 258 -1.18 -5.86 13.57
CA VAL A 258 0.07 -5.36 14.16
C VAL A 258 0.29 -3.88 13.85
N ILE A 259 0.06 -3.43 12.61
CA ILE A 259 0.18 -2.02 12.23
C ILE A 259 -0.81 -1.17 13.03
N LEU A 260 -2.08 -1.56 13.06
CA LEU A 260 -3.11 -0.81 13.76
C LEU A 260 -2.90 -0.83 15.28
N GLY A 261 -2.63 -2.01 15.84
CA GLY A 261 -2.35 -2.17 17.28
C GLY A 261 -1.09 -1.43 17.71
N GLY A 262 -0.04 -1.45 16.87
CA GLY A 262 1.19 -0.70 17.09
C GLY A 262 0.95 0.81 17.11
N GLN A 263 0.14 1.33 16.19
CA GLN A 263 -0.22 2.76 16.18
C GLN A 263 -1.00 3.17 17.44
N ILE A 264 -1.99 2.38 17.84
CA ILE A 264 -2.74 2.63 19.07
C ILE A 264 -1.82 2.58 20.30
N ALA A 265 -0.94 1.58 20.37
CA ALA A 265 0.01 1.43 21.47
C ALA A 265 0.99 2.61 21.56
N ILE A 266 1.51 3.10 20.44
CA ILE A 266 2.42 4.25 20.38
C ILE A 266 1.73 5.50 20.91
N VAL A 267 0.56 5.82 20.39
CA VAL A 267 -0.17 7.02 20.81
C VAL A 267 -0.58 6.95 22.26
N THR A 268 -0.89 5.74 22.79
CA THR A 268 -1.35 5.58 24.16
C THR A 268 -0.19 5.53 25.17
N PHE A 269 0.90 4.81 24.87
CA PHE A 269 1.96 4.49 25.84
C PHE A 269 3.29 5.20 25.60
N ALA A 270 3.57 5.59 24.35
CA ALA A 270 4.84 6.21 23.98
C ALA A 270 4.71 7.72 23.63
N GLY A 271 3.70 8.38 24.19
CA GLY A 271 3.35 9.77 23.87
C GLY A 271 4.49 10.77 23.98
N GLN A 272 5.31 10.68 25.02
CA GLN A 272 6.46 11.57 25.22
C GLN A 272 7.51 11.44 24.10
N PHE A 273 7.80 10.20 23.66
CA PHE A 273 8.78 9.96 22.61
C PHE A 273 8.30 10.43 21.22
N PHE A 274 7.00 10.32 20.97
CA PHE A 274 6.38 10.71 19.71
C PHE A 274 5.76 12.11 19.74
N SER A 275 5.88 12.84 20.86
CA SER A 275 5.28 14.19 21.05
C SER A 275 3.77 14.21 20.84
N VAL A 276 3.07 13.16 21.28
CA VAL A 276 1.62 13.02 21.15
C VAL A 276 0.98 12.80 22.52
N ALA A 277 -0.30 13.15 22.68
CA ALA A 277 -1.10 12.79 23.85
C ALA A 277 -2.02 11.59 23.54
N PRO A 278 -2.39 10.78 24.54
CA PRO A 278 -3.33 9.68 24.37
C PRO A 278 -4.67 10.16 23.83
N LEU A 279 -5.20 9.43 22.84
CA LEU A 279 -6.51 9.69 22.26
C LEU A 279 -7.58 8.81 22.94
N ALA A 280 -8.78 9.35 23.12
CA ALA A 280 -9.91 8.58 23.64
C ALA A 280 -10.39 7.55 22.60
N PHE A 281 -11.05 6.49 23.07
CA PHE A 281 -11.60 5.47 22.16
C PHE A 281 -12.58 6.04 21.12
N ALA A 282 -13.38 7.03 21.53
CA ALA A 282 -14.28 7.73 20.63
C ALA A 282 -13.54 8.47 19.49
N ASP A 283 -12.38 9.06 19.78
CA ASP A 283 -11.55 9.75 18.79
C ASP A 283 -11.02 8.79 17.72
N TRP A 284 -10.61 7.57 18.13
CA TRP A 284 -10.19 6.53 17.18
C TRP A 284 -11.32 6.13 16.22
N LEU A 285 -12.57 6.01 16.74
CA LEU A 285 -13.72 5.72 15.88
C LEU A 285 -13.98 6.84 14.86
N TRP A 286 -13.93 8.10 15.32
CA TRP A 286 -14.10 9.24 14.41
C TRP A 286 -12.98 9.35 13.38
N ILE A 287 -11.72 9.15 13.77
CA ILE A 287 -10.58 9.15 12.86
C ILE A 287 -10.74 8.04 11.79
N CYS A 288 -11.15 6.85 12.18
CA CYS A 288 -11.47 5.77 11.24
C CYS A 288 -12.56 6.18 10.25
N LEU A 289 -13.66 6.77 10.72
CA LEU A 289 -14.79 7.19 9.88
C LEU A 289 -14.41 8.31 8.91
N ILE A 290 -13.66 9.32 9.38
CA ILE A 290 -13.23 10.48 8.56
C ILE A 290 -12.25 10.03 7.47
N THR A 291 -11.38 9.06 7.74
CA THR A 291 -10.36 8.59 6.79
C THR A 291 -10.88 7.49 5.85
N MET A 292 -11.96 6.80 6.19
CA MET A 292 -12.54 5.69 5.42
C MET A 292 -12.93 6.04 3.97
N PRO A 293 -13.36 7.25 3.61
CA PRO A 293 -13.65 7.63 2.23
C PRO A 293 -12.48 7.42 1.27
N VAL A 294 -11.24 7.53 1.75
CA VAL A 294 -10.03 7.27 0.96
C VAL A 294 -9.97 5.82 0.46
N LEU A 295 -10.51 4.88 1.21
CA LEU A 295 -10.68 3.49 0.79
C LEU A 295 -11.89 3.32 -0.12
N LEU A 296 -13.04 3.86 0.29
CA LEU A 296 -14.33 3.60 -0.35
C LEU A 296 -14.45 4.23 -1.74
N ILE A 297 -13.97 5.46 -1.95
CA ILE A 297 -14.10 6.15 -3.24
C ILE A 297 -13.40 5.38 -4.37
N PRO A 298 -12.11 5.00 -4.27
CA PRO A 298 -11.46 4.20 -5.30
C PRO A 298 -12.13 2.82 -5.48
N ASP A 299 -12.64 2.24 -4.41
CA ASP A 299 -13.26 0.92 -4.45
C ASP A 299 -14.61 0.92 -5.18
N VAL A 300 -15.45 1.92 -4.91
CA VAL A 300 -16.70 2.17 -5.65
C VAL A 300 -16.41 2.41 -7.14
N CYS A 301 -15.37 3.20 -7.46
CA CYS A 301 -14.96 3.43 -8.84
C CYS A 301 -14.54 2.12 -9.55
N ARG A 302 -13.85 1.22 -8.85
CA ARG A 302 -13.48 -0.12 -9.38
C ARG A 302 -14.73 -0.98 -9.60
N PHE A 303 -15.63 -0.97 -8.63
CA PHE A 303 -16.88 -1.72 -8.69
C PHE A 303 -17.73 -1.29 -9.91
N ILE A 304 -17.93 0.01 -10.11
CA ILE A 304 -18.69 0.56 -11.25
C ILE A 304 -18.04 0.20 -12.59
N LYS A 305 -16.71 0.27 -12.69
CA LYS A 305 -15.98 -0.11 -13.93
C LYS A 305 -16.10 -1.59 -14.29
N ARG A 306 -16.41 -2.43 -13.32
CA ARG A 306 -16.61 -3.87 -13.56
C ARG A 306 -18.02 -4.19 -14.01
N VAL A 307 -19.02 -3.42 -13.55
CA VAL A 307 -20.45 -3.63 -13.89
C VAL A 307 -20.77 -3.13 -15.30
N LYS A 308 -19.98 -2.21 -15.84
CA LYS A 308 -19.99 -1.81 -17.27
C LYS A 308 -19.12 -2.75 -18.10
#